data_8455ebe98cfeec4c89240dc40da0829a
#
_entry.id   8455ebe98cfeec4c89240dc40da0829a
#
_cell.length_a   1.000
_cell.length_b   1.000
_cell.length_c   1.000
_cell.angle_alpha   90.00
_cell.angle_beta   90.00
_cell.angle_gamma   90.00
#
_symmetry.space_group_name_H-M   'P 1'
#
loop_
_entity.id
_entity.type
_entity.pdbx_description
1 polymer ?
#
loop_
_entity_poly.entity_id
_entity_poly.type
_entity_poly.pdbx_seq_one_letter_code
_entity_poly.pdbx_strand_id
1 'polypeptide(L)'
;MKTVLKVENLRKEFGGLIAVKDVSFEIKEGEFVGLIGPNGCGKSTTFNCISGLLNQTSGSVEIYGEDVSNMRPDQIHSLGMTRTFQHTRLWREMTVIENLLVPPRNQFSPSLFKSLFKFPKSRHAEELRLKEAHAILEELEVPHMAHNLASE
;
A
#
# COMPACT_ATOMS: atom_id res chain seq x y z
N MET A 1 5.62 22.84 -8.12
CA MET A 1 4.99 21.67 -7.53
C MET A 1 6.01 20.54 -7.54
N LYS A 2 6.11 19.78 -6.47
CA LYS A 2 7.08 18.69 -6.33
C LYS A 2 6.55 17.45 -7.06
N THR A 3 7.39 16.78 -7.88
CA THR A 3 7.03 15.49 -8.47
C THR A 3 7.02 14.42 -7.39
N VAL A 4 5.91 13.71 -7.25
CA VAL A 4 5.73 12.64 -6.26
C VAL A 4 5.89 11.24 -6.87
N LEU A 5 5.57 11.09 -8.15
CA LEU A 5 5.77 9.88 -8.92
C LEU A 5 6.27 10.23 -10.32
N LYS A 6 7.31 9.55 -10.77
CA LYS A 6 7.81 9.64 -12.12
C LYS A 6 7.98 8.23 -12.68
N VAL A 7 7.45 8.01 -13.86
CA VAL A 7 7.55 6.75 -14.61
C VAL A 7 8.18 7.06 -15.95
N GLU A 8 9.26 6.37 -16.31
CA GLU A 8 9.97 6.60 -17.56
C GLU A 8 10.17 5.29 -18.33
N ASN A 9 9.71 5.30 -19.58
CA ASN A 9 9.88 4.21 -20.56
C ASN A 9 9.51 2.83 -19.97
N LEU A 10 8.48 2.77 -19.11
CA LEU A 10 8.06 1.56 -18.43
C LEU A 10 7.62 0.51 -19.45
N ARG A 11 8.28 -0.64 -19.41
CA ARG A 11 8.00 -1.79 -20.26
C ARG A 11 7.83 -3.05 -19.42
N LYS A 12 6.84 -3.86 -19.76
CA LYS A 12 6.63 -5.18 -19.18
C LYS A 12 6.30 -6.21 -20.22
N GLU A 13 7.07 -7.26 -20.24
CA GLU A 13 6.88 -8.44 -21.10
C GLU A 13 6.67 -9.70 -20.26
N PHE A 14 5.84 -10.61 -20.77
CA PHE A 14 5.61 -11.94 -20.22
C PHE A 14 5.82 -12.96 -21.34
N GLY A 15 6.94 -13.67 -21.36
CA GLY A 15 7.21 -14.75 -22.31
C GLY A 15 6.95 -14.35 -23.78
N GLY A 16 7.35 -13.14 -24.17
CA GLY A 16 7.15 -12.61 -25.53
C GLY A 16 5.87 -11.77 -25.73
N LEU A 17 4.92 -11.81 -24.79
CA LEU A 17 3.77 -10.91 -24.80
C LEU A 17 4.13 -9.58 -24.16
N ILE A 18 4.04 -8.50 -24.93
CA ILE A 18 4.26 -7.14 -24.44
C ILE A 18 2.96 -6.64 -23.80
N ALA A 19 2.90 -6.64 -22.47
CA ALA A 19 1.74 -6.17 -21.71
C ALA A 19 1.75 -4.65 -21.49
N VAL A 20 2.94 -4.05 -21.38
CA VAL A 20 3.17 -2.60 -21.36
C VAL A 20 4.36 -2.34 -22.28
N LYS A 21 4.18 -1.49 -23.28
CA LYS A 21 5.18 -1.29 -24.32
C LYS A 21 6.17 -0.17 -23.96
N ASP A 22 5.62 0.97 -23.62
CA ASP A 22 6.38 2.19 -23.30
C ASP A 22 5.41 3.19 -22.67
N VAL A 23 5.52 3.35 -21.36
CA VAL A 23 4.66 4.28 -20.61
C VAL A 23 5.52 5.23 -19.82
N SER A 24 5.32 6.53 -20.06
CA SER A 24 6.03 7.59 -19.36
C SER A 24 5.02 8.65 -18.90
N PHE A 25 5.07 9.03 -17.63
CA PHE A 25 4.29 10.12 -17.06
C PHE A 25 4.85 10.55 -15.72
N GLU A 26 4.43 11.73 -15.28
CA GLU A 26 4.73 12.26 -13.96
C GLU A 26 3.44 12.64 -13.24
N ILE A 27 3.46 12.51 -11.91
CA ILE A 27 2.40 13.01 -11.02
C ILE A 27 3.05 13.99 -10.03
N LYS A 28 2.45 15.16 -9.89
CA LYS A 28 2.88 16.19 -8.95
C LYS A 28 2.00 16.16 -7.70
N GLU A 29 2.51 16.71 -6.64
CA GLU A 29 1.79 16.84 -5.38
C GLU A 29 0.45 17.56 -5.57
N GLY A 30 -0.64 16.95 -5.06
CA GLY A 30 -2.01 17.44 -5.18
C GLY A 30 -2.71 17.11 -6.50
N GLU A 31 -2.07 16.41 -7.44
CA GLU A 31 -2.70 16.01 -8.70
C GLU A 31 -3.49 14.70 -8.57
N PHE A 32 -4.61 14.64 -9.29
CA PHE A 32 -5.37 13.42 -9.56
C PHE A 32 -5.13 13.00 -11.01
N VAL A 33 -4.59 11.80 -11.20
CA VAL A 33 -4.28 11.27 -12.54
C VAL A 33 -5.06 9.97 -12.76
N GLY A 34 -5.80 9.90 -13.88
CA GLY A 34 -6.54 8.72 -14.29
C GLY A 34 -5.84 7.96 -15.42
N LEU A 35 -5.57 6.67 -15.20
CA LEU A 35 -5.10 5.77 -16.26
C LEU A 35 -6.30 5.08 -16.90
N ILE A 36 -6.69 5.51 -18.09
CA ILE A 36 -7.86 5.04 -18.83
C ILE A 36 -7.47 4.25 -20.07
N GLY A 37 -8.34 3.34 -20.49
CA GLY A 37 -8.13 2.51 -21.68
C GLY A 37 -8.97 1.23 -21.63
N PRO A 38 -9.07 0.47 -22.74
CA PRO A 38 -9.84 -0.75 -22.84
C PRO A 38 -9.31 -1.86 -21.91
N ASN A 39 -10.09 -2.92 -21.73
CA ASN A 39 -9.62 -4.10 -20.99
C ASN A 39 -8.46 -4.75 -21.75
N GLY A 40 -7.45 -5.19 -21.00
CA GLY A 40 -6.24 -5.83 -21.56
C GLY A 40 -5.15 -4.84 -22.03
N CYS A 41 -5.36 -3.51 -21.99
CA CYS A 41 -4.34 -2.54 -22.45
C CYS A 41 -3.17 -2.31 -21.47
N GLY A 42 -3.04 -3.10 -20.41
CA GLY A 42 -1.90 -3.04 -19.50
C GLY A 42 -2.05 -2.15 -18.26
N LYS A 43 -3.23 -1.55 -17.99
CA LYS A 43 -3.46 -0.69 -16.82
C LYS A 43 -3.04 -1.35 -15.49
N SER A 44 -3.61 -2.52 -15.23
CA SER A 44 -3.29 -3.27 -14.00
C SER A 44 -1.82 -3.70 -13.93
N THR A 45 -1.22 -4.01 -15.08
CA THR A 45 0.20 -4.34 -15.17
C THR A 45 1.07 -3.15 -14.84
N THR A 46 0.73 -1.95 -15.36
CA THR A 46 1.40 -0.70 -15.02
C THR A 46 1.32 -0.41 -13.53
N PHE A 47 0.12 -0.48 -12.92
CA PHE A 47 -0.05 -0.33 -11.48
C PHE A 47 0.75 -1.36 -10.67
N ASN A 48 0.79 -2.61 -11.12
CA ASN A 48 1.56 -3.66 -10.46
C ASN A 48 3.07 -3.40 -10.52
N CYS A 49 3.57 -2.87 -11.63
CA CYS A 49 4.99 -2.47 -11.74
C CYS A 49 5.30 -1.30 -10.80
N ILE A 50 4.49 -0.24 -10.81
CA ILE A 50 4.68 0.94 -9.96
C ILE A 50 4.65 0.57 -8.48
N SER A 51 3.78 -0.36 -8.07
CA SER A 51 3.64 -0.80 -6.68
C SER A 51 4.60 -1.93 -6.27
N GLY A 52 5.55 -2.33 -7.14
CA GLY A 52 6.53 -3.38 -6.86
C GLY A 52 5.97 -4.79 -6.78
N LEU A 53 4.69 -5.02 -7.17
CA LEU A 53 4.10 -6.36 -7.25
C LEU A 53 4.60 -7.13 -8.46
N LEU A 54 5.07 -6.42 -9.49
CA LEU A 54 5.70 -6.99 -10.67
C LEU A 54 6.96 -6.16 -10.98
N ASN A 55 8.06 -6.84 -11.24
CA ASN A 55 9.24 -6.16 -11.76
C ASN A 55 9.00 -5.81 -13.24
N GLN A 56 9.31 -4.59 -13.63
CA GLN A 56 9.33 -4.18 -15.03
C GLN A 56 10.43 -4.91 -15.80
N THR A 57 10.27 -5.00 -17.11
CA THR A 57 11.31 -5.54 -18.01
C THR A 57 12.38 -4.48 -18.30
N SER A 58 11.95 -3.22 -18.45
CA SER A 58 12.83 -2.06 -18.59
C SER A 58 12.08 -0.78 -18.22
N GLY A 59 12.78 0.34 -18.17
CA GLY A 59 12.29 1.62 -17.69
C GLY A 59 12.52 1.80 -16.19
N SER A 60 12.10 2.93 -15.64
CA SER A 60 12.27 3.28 -14.24
C SER A 60 11.00 3.84 -13.62
N VAL A 61 10.91 3.68 -12.30
CA VAL A 61 9.86 4.27 -11.46
C VAL A 61 10.55 4.97 -10.30
N GLU A 62 10.25 6.25 -10.12
CA GLU A 62 10.75 7.05 -9.00
C GLU A 62 9.60 7.55 -8.14
N ILE A 63 9.74 7.47 -6.83
CA ILE A 63 8.82 8.04 -5.84
C ILE A 63 9.59 9.06 -5.02
N TYR A 64 9.14 10.31 -5.01
CA TYR A 64 9.81 11.44 -4.36
C TYR A 64 11.28 11.62 -4.79
N GLY A 65 11.64 11.17 -6.01
CA GLY A 65 13.00 11.22 -6.56
C GLY A 65 13.88 10.04 -6.16
N GLU A 66 13.34 9.04 -5.47
CA GLU A 66 14.02 7.79 -5.15
C GLU A 66 13.62 6.70 -6.15
N ASP A 67 14.59 6.05 -6.79
CA ASP A 67 14.35 4.94 -7.72
C ASP A 67 13.84 3.71 -6.95
N VAL A 68 12.61 3.32 -7.26
CA VAL A 68 11.93 2.18 -6.64
C VAL A 68 11.80 0.98 -7.57
N SER A 69 12.42 1.03 -8.74
CA SER A 69 12.25 0.06 -9.84
C SER A 69 12.46 -1.40 -9.45
N ASN A 70 13.30 -1.66 -8.46
CA ASN A 70 13.61 -3.01 -7.95
C ASN A 70 13.26 -3.20 -6.47
N MET A 71 12.49 -2.28 -5.90
CA MET A 71 12.06 -2.37 -4.51
C MET A 71 10.85 -3.28 -4.35
N ARG A 72 10.78 -3.95 -3.18
CA ARG A 72 9.60 -4.72 -2.80
C ARG A 72 8.45 -3.80 -2.40
N PRO A 73 7.17 -4.27 -2.51
CA PRO A 73 6.00 -3.47 -2.15
C PRO A 73 6.07 -2.86 -0.74
N ASP A 74 6.65 -3.60 0.20
CA ASP A 74 6.80 -3.16 1.57
C ASP A 74 7.81 -1.99 1.71
N GLN A 75 8.85 -1.94 0.88
CA GLN A 75 9.80 -0.83 0.85
C GLN A 75 9.17 0.41 0.19
N ILE A 76 8.46 0.20 -0.91
CA ILE A 76 7.72 1.26 -1.62
C ILE A 76 6.66 1.88 -0.71
N HIS A 77 5.94 1.06 0.06
CA HIS A 77 4.98 1.56 1.06
C HIS A 77 5.64 2.47 2.11
N SER A 78 6.86 2.17 2.54
CA SER A 78 7.58 3.00 3.52
C SER A 78 7.97 4.39 3.02
N LEU A 79 7.98 4.59 1.69
CA LEU A 79 8.18 5.89 1.07
C LEU A 79 6.89 6.73 0.98
N GLY A 80 5.76 6.19 1.48
CA GLY A 80 4.47 6.89 1.52
C GLY A 80 3.51 6.51 0.41
N MET A 81 3.83 5.54 -0.45
CA MET A 81 2.89 5.05 -1.46
C MET A 81 1.95 4.01 -0.85
N THR A 82 0.65 4.26 -0.93
CA THR A 82 -0.40 3.30 -0.52
C THR A 82 -1.20 2.85 -1.74
N ARG A 83 -1.60 1.59 -1.74
CA ARG A 83 -2.45 1.01 -2.77
C ARG A 83 -3.70 0.40 -2.17
N THR A 84 -4.85 0.75 -2.74
CA THR A 84 -6.11 0.06 -2.47
C THR A 84 -6.27 -1.16 -3.38
N PHE A 85 -6.96 -2.19 -2.90
CA PHE A 85 -7.24 -3.41 -3.65
C PHE A 85 -8.76 -3.50 -3.92
N GLN A 86 -9.12 -4.01 -5.11
CA GLN A 86 -10.51 -4.20 -5.49
C GLN A 86 -11.25 -5.23 -4.60
N HIS A 87 -10.51 -6.19 -4.07
CA HIS A 87 -11.04 -7.18 -3.13
C HIS A 87 -10.49 -6.88 -1.75
N THR A 88 -11.38 -6.64 -0.81
CA THR A 88 -11.03 -6.49 0.59
C THR A 88 -10.45 -7.80 1.12
N ARG A 89 -9.25 -7.75 1.67
CA ARG A 89 -8.60 -8.88 2.35
C ARG A 89 -8.73 -8.69 3.85
N LEU A 90 -9.96 -8.81 4.32
CA LEU A 90 -10.23 -8.79 5.75
C LEU A 90 -9.95 -10.16 6.36
N TRP A 91 -9.41 -10.17 7.57
CA TRP A 91 -9.36 -11.36 8.41
C TRP A 91 -10.76 -11.57 9.00
N ARG A 92 -11.52 -12.46 8.40
CA ARG A 92 -12.94 -12.68 8.70
C ARG A 92 -13.22 -13.13 10.13
N GLU A 93 -12.26 -13.82 10.74
CA GLU A 93 -12.33 -14.33 12.11
C GLU A 93 -11.89 -13.31 13.17
N MET A 94 -11.45 -12.13 12.74
CA MET A 94 -11.12 -11.00 13.60
C MET A 94 -12.26 -9.99 13.58
N THR A 95 -12.39 -9.24 14.66
CA THR A 95 -13.34 -8.12 14.74
C THR A 95 -12.92 -6.99 13.80
N VAL A 96 -13.86 -6.08 13.51
CA VAL A 96 -13.60 -4.90 12.68
C VAL A 96 -12.45 -4.07 13.27
N ILE A 97 -12.46 -3.83 14.58
CA ILE A 97 -11.41 -3.06 15.23
C ILE A 97 -10.06 -3.78 15.20
N GLU A 98 -10.03 -5.10 15.38
CA GLU A 98 -8.80 -5.88 15.26
C GLU A 98 -8.19 -5.83 13.87
N ASN A 99 -9.03 -5.84 12.81
CA ASN A 99 -8.59 -5.65 11.43
C ASN A 99 -7.93 -4.28 11.22
N LEU A 100 -8.47 -3.21 11.86
CA LEU A 100 -7.87 -1.87 11.81
C LEU A 100 -6.56 -1.77 12.60
N LEU A 101 -6.41 -2.61 13.62
CA LEU A 101 -5.22 -2.66 14.49
C LEU A 101 -4.10 -3.53 13.92
N VAL A 102 -4.33 -4.25 12.80
CA VAL A 102 -3.26 -5.00 12.14
C VAL A 102 -2.07 -4.06 11.90
N PRO A 103 -0.91 -4.34 12.51
CA PRO A 103 0.10 -3.32 12.70
C PRO A 103 0.73 -2.87 11.39
N PRO A 104 0.92 -1.57 11.20
CA PRO A 104 1.78 -1.07 10.16
C PRO A 104 3.22 -1.55 10.39
N ARG A 105 3.93 -1.73 9.31
CA ARG A 105 5.25 -2.33 9.15
C ARG A 105 6.33 -1.97 10.20
N ASN A 106 6.26 -0.80 10.80
CA ASN A 106 7.27 -0.30 11.74
C ASN A 106 7.38 -1.12 13.05
N GLN A 107 6.57 -2.19 13.21
CA GLN A 107 6.57 -3.04 14.39
C GLN A 107 7.23 -4.41 14.23
N PHE A 108 7.50 -4.84 13.00
CA PHE A 108 8.33 -6.02 12.77
C PHE A 108 9.82 -5.69 12.89
N SER A 109 10.23 -5.17 14.04
CA SER A 109 11.63 -5.26 14.43
C SER A 109 11.92 -6.74 14.74
N PRO A 110 12.92 -7.38 14.10
CA PRO A 110 13.15 -8.83 14.21
C PRO A 110 13.76 -9.25 15.56
N SER A 111 13.62 -8.45 16.59
CA SER A 111 14.06 -8.82 17.92
C SER A 111 12.94 -9.53 18.68
N LEU A 112 12.87 -10.87 18.48
CA LEU A 112 12.05 -11.77 19.32
C LEU A 112 12.30 -11.57 20.81
N PHE A 113 13.45 -11.02 21.19
CA PHE A 113 13.78 -10.65 22.58
C PHE A 113 13.01 -9.43 23.10
N LYS A 114 12.53 -8.52 22.24
CA LYS A 114 11.75 -7.34 22.65
C LYS A 114 10.28 -7.64 22.90
N SER A 115 9.75 -8.72 22.34
CA SER A 115 8.34 -9.12 22.56
C SER A 115 8.14 -9.86 23.90
N LEU A 116 9.20 -10.43 24.48
CA LEU A 116 9.13 -11.08 25.80
C LEU A 116 9.11 -10.09 26.98
N PHE A 117 9.59 -8.87 26.79
CA PHE A 117 9.53 -7.82 27.79
C PHE A 117 8.50 -6.77 27.38
N LYS A 118 7.31 -6.80 28.02
CA LYS A 118 6.27 -5.76 27.92
C LYS A 118 6.81 -4.43 28.45
N PHE A 119 7.49 -3.66 27.61
CA PHE A 119 7.92 -2.31 27.98
C PHE A 119 6.72 -1.36 28.02
N PRO A 120 6.67 -0.41 28.98
CA PRO A 120 5.57 0.56 29.12
C PRO A 120 5.35 1.43 27.86
N LYS A 121 6.38 1.60 27.01
CA LYS A 121 6.25 2.29 25.69
C LYS A 121 5.34 1.58 24.71
N SER A 122 5.10 0.27 24.84
CA SER A 122 4.19 -0.46 23.94
C SER A 122 2.72 -0.20 24.27
N ARG A 123 2.35 -0.01 25.54
CA ARG A 123 0.97 0.28 25.96
C ARG A 123 0.48 1.63 25.42
N HIS A 124 1.28 2.66 25.57
CA HIS A 124 0.90 3.99 25.08
C HIS A 124 0.72 4.04 23.55
N ALA A 125 1.57 3.34 22.81
CA ALA A 125 1.44 3.20 21.36
C ALA A 125 0.21 2.37 20.95
N GLU A 126 -0.19 1.40 21.74
CA GLU A 126 -1.39 0.57 21.57
C GLU A 126 -2.66 1.37 21.85
N GLU A 127 -2.67 2.16 22.92
CA GLU A 127 -3.77 3.07 23.25
C GLU A 127 -3.99 4.15 22.18
N LEU A 128 -2.93 4.71 21.62
CA LEU A 128 -3.01 5.68 20.53
C LEU A 128 -3.65 5.07 19.29
N ARG A 129 -3.24 3.85 18.91
CA ARG A 129 -3.81 3.15 17.75
C ARG A 129 -5.28 2.77 17.95
N LEU A 130 -5.64 2.34 19.15
CA LEU A 130 -7.03 2.08 19.50
C LEU A 130 -7.87 3.35 19.32
N LYS A 131 -7.38 4.51 19.76
CA LYS A 131 -8.04 5.80 19.56
C LYS A 131 -8.15 6.16 18.06
N GLU A 132 -7.09 5.97 17.28
CA GLU A 132 -7.10 6.20 15.85
C GLU A 132 -8.09 5.25 15.14
N ALA A 133 -8.12 3.97 15.51
CA ALA A 133 -9.06 3.00 14.95
C ALA A 133 -10.53 3.39 15.27
N HIS A 134 -10.81 3.81 16.51
CA HIS A 134 -12.15 4.31 16.85
C HIS A 134 -12.51 5.58 16.10
N ALA A 135 -11.59 6.52 15.95
CA ALA A 135 -11.84 7.74 15.18
C ALA A 135 -12.17 7.44 13.71
N ILE A 136 -11.51 6.46 13.10
CA ILE A 136 -11.84 6.00 11.75
C ILE A 136 -13.26 5.42 11.68
N LEU A 137 -13.66 4.61 12.67
CA LEU A 137 -15.01 4.04 12.71
C LEU A 137 -16.09 5.10 12.94
N GLU A 138 -15.78 6.15 13.70
CA GLU A 138 -16.67 7.31 13.88
C GLU A 138 -16.81 8.11 12.60
N GLU A 139 -15.70 8.37 11.88
CA GLU A 139 -15.72 9.07 10.59
C GLU A 139 -16.51 8.31 9.53
N LEU A 140 -16.48 6.97 9.58
CA LEU A 140 -17.26 6.10 8.70
C LEU A 140 -18.70 5.88 9.17
N GLU A 141 -19.12 6.47 10.30
CA GLU A 141 -20.45 6.32 10.91
C GLU A 141 -20.81 4.89 11.34
N VAL A 142 -19.81 4.05 11.60
CA VAL A 142 -19.97 2.63 11.99
C VAL A 142 -19.30 2.26 13.32
N PRO A 143 -19.28 3.11 14.36
CA PRO A 143 -18.62 2.78 15.62
C PRO A 143 -19.24 1.56 16.34
N HIS A 144 -20.52 1.29 16.09
CA HIS A 144 -21.26 0.15 16.65
C HIS A 144 -20.75 -1.20 16.13
N MET A 145 -20.06 -1.23 14.99
CA MET A 145 -19.52 -2.46 14.39
C MET A 145 -18.14 -2.83 14.92
N ALA A 146 -17.53 -2.02 15.78
CA ALA A 146 -16.15 -2.22 16.24
C ALA A 146 -15.84 -3.65 16.69
N HIS A 147 -16.77 -4.27 17.42
CA HIS A 147 -16.62 -5.60 18.02
C HIS A 147 -17.31 -6.73 17.24
N ASN A 148 -17.95 -6.42 16.12
CA ASN A 148 -18.53 -7.43 15.24
C ASN A 148 -17.41 -8.14 14.47
N LEU A 149 -17.62 -9.41 14.11
CA LEU A 149 -16.70 -10.11 13.23
C LEU A 149 -16.72 -9.48 11.83
N ALA A 150 -15.57 -9.40 11.19
CA ALA A 150 -15.46 -8.85 9.82
C ALA A 150 -16.13 -9.74 8.76
N SER A 151 -16.67 -10.90 9.16
CA SER A 151 -17.48 -11.79 8.32
C SER A 151 -18.97 -11.45 8.33
N GLU A 152 -19.43 -10.64 9.26
CA GLU A 152 -20.83 -10.21 9.43
C GLU A 152 -21.10 -8.90 8.66
#